data_2de19c4f113503d12f521ee37d3f6211
#
_entry.id   2de19c4f113503d12f521ee37d3f6211
#
_cell.length_a   1.000
_cell.length_b   1.000
_cell.length_c   1.000
_cell.angle_alpha   90.00
_cell.angle_beta   90.00
_cell.angle_gamma   90.00
#
_symmetry.space_group_name_H-M   'P 1'
#
loop_
_entity.id
_entity.type
_entity.pdbx_description
1 polymer ?
#
loop_
_entity_poly.entity_id
_entity_poly.type
_entity_poly.pdbx_seq_one_letter_code
_entity_poly.pdbx_strand_id
1 'polypeptide(L)' 'MSVWVEDVDEVHRQCVAAGLEVTFPPTDMPWNVREMHVRHPDGHVFRVSRGH' A
#
# COMPACT_ATOMS: atom_id res chain seq x y z
N MET A 1 8.08 7.31 -1.03
CA MET A 1 8.65 6.12 -1.68
C MET A 1 7.57 5.30 -2.32
N SER A 2 7.79 4.83 -3.52
CA SER A 2 6.85 3.97 -4.26
C SER A 2 7.42 2.57 -4.37
N VAL A 3 6.57 1.56 -4.13
CA VAL A 3 6.95 0.15 -4.20
C VAL A 3 5.96 -0.58 -5.10
N TRP A 4 6.48 -1.38 -6.03
CA TRP A 4 5.66 -2.23 -6.89
C TRP A 4 5.67 -3.64 -6.33
N VAL A 5 4.48 -4.23 -6.20
CA VAL A 5 4.30 -5.57 -5.64
C VAL A 5 3.32 -6.36 -6.50
N GLU A 6 3.33 -7.68 -6.35
CA GLU A 6 2.39 -8.54 -7.06
C GLU A 6 1.03 -8.62 -6.38
N ASP A 7 0.99 -8.46 -5.07
CA ASP A 7 -0.24 -8.59 -4.29
C ASP A 7 -0.31 -7.50 -3.22
N VAL A 8 -1.04 -6.44 -3.54
CA VAL A 8 -1.24 -5.31 -2.63
C VAL A 8 -2.05 -5.72 -1.39
N ASP A 9 -3.01 -6.63 -1.56
CA ASP A 9 -3.84 -7.08 -0.44
C ASP A 9 -3.02 -7.84 0.60
N GLU A 10 -2.04 -8.63 0.16
CA GLU A 10 -1.14 -9.34 1.07
C GLU A 10 -0.26 -8.35 1.83
N VAL A 11 0.26 -7.36 1.15
CA VAL A 11 1.06 -6.30 1.79
C VAL A 11 0.20 -5.54 2.80
N HIS A 12 -1.06 -5.26 2.46
CA HIS A 12 -1.99 -4.61 3.37
C HIS A 12 -2.16 -5.42 4.66
N ARG A 13 -2.37 -6.73 4.55
CA ARG A 13 -2.50 -7.60 5.73
C ARG A 13 -1.25 -7.57 6.59
N GLN A 14 -0.07 -7.62 5.96
CA GLN A 14 1.20 -7.56 6.67
C GLN A 14 1.39 -6.23 7.39
N CYS A 15 1.02 -5.14 6.76
CA CYS A 15 1.11 -3.80 7.36
C CYS A 15 0.19 -3.66 8.57
N VAL A 16 -1.03 -4.17 8.47
CA VAL A 16 -1.98 -4.15 9.58
C VAL A 16 -1.47 -4.99 10.73
N ALA A 17 -0.95 -6.18 10.43
CA ALA A 17 -0.38 -7.07 11.44
C ALA A 17 0.83 -6.45 12.15
N ALA A 18 1.60 -5.64 11.44
CA ALA A 18 2.76 -4.94 11.98
C ALA A 18 2.39 -3.65 12.75
N GLY A 19 1.12 -3.28 12.76
CA GLY A 19 0.66 -2.07 13.45
C GLY A 19 0.92 -0.78 12.70
N LEU A 20 1.16 -0.85 11.39
CA LEU A 20 1.36 0.35 10.58
C LEU A 20 0.03 1.00 10.24
N GLU A 21 0.04 2.33 10.10
CA GLU A 21 -1.15 3.08 9.76
C GLU A 21 -1.37 3.03 8.25
N VAL A 22 -2.51 2.52 7.82
CA VAL A 22 -2.92 2.53 6.42
C VAL A 22 -3.74 3.80 6.17
N THR A 23 -3.13 4.77 5.49
CA THR A 23 -3.78 6.06 5.24
C THR A 23 -4.69 6.02 4.03
N PHE A 24 -4.48 5.07 3.12
CA PHE A 24 -5.30 4.87 1.94
C PHE A 24 -5.40 3.37 1.69
N PRO A 25 -6.58 2.76 1.87
CA PRO A 25 -6.73 1.31 1.72
C PRO A 25 -6.54 0.87 0.26
N PRO A 26 -6.25 -0.41 0.00
CA PRO A 26 -6.10 -0.91 -1.36
C PRO A 26 -7.32 -0.57 -2.21
N THR A 27 -7.10 0.13 -3.31
CA THR A 27 -8.15 0.61 -4.18
C THR A 27 -7.73 0.46 -5.65
N ASP A 28 -8.64 -0.02 -6.48
CA ASP A 28 -8.41 -0.11 -7.92
C ASP A 28 -8.57 1.27 -8.54
N MET A 29 -7.54 1.68 -9.26
CA MET A 29 -7.54 2.97 -9.93
C MET A 29 -8.00 2.84 -11.39
N PRO A 30 -8.53 3.94 -11.98
CA PRO A 30 -9.02 3.89 -13.36
C PRO A 30 -7.96 3.55 -14.41
N TRP A 31 -6.69 3.66 -14.05
CA TRP A 31 -5.57 3.36 -14.97
C TRP A 31 -4.99 1.96 -14.78
N ASN A 32 -5.81 1.02 -14.29
CA ASN A 32 -5.44 -0.40 -14.10
C ASN A 32 -4.32 -0.62 -13.09
N VAL A 33 -4.29 0.17 -12.06
CA VAL A 33 -3.35 0.03 -10.96
C VAL A 33 -4.13 -0.13 -9.67
N ARG A 34 -3.73 -1.08 -8.82
CA ARG A 34 -4.24 -1.19 -7.46
C ARG A 34 -3.19 -0.60 -6.53
N GLU A 35 -3.62 0.32 -5.69
CA GLU A 35 -2.70 1.15 -4.92
C GLU A 35 -3.16 1.28 -3.48
N MET A 36 -2.20 1.33 -2.55
CA MET A 36 -2.47 1.66 -1.15
C MET A 36 -1.37 2.58 -0.62
N HIS A 37 -1.68 3.33 0.43
CA HIS A 37 -0.71 4.18 1.10
C HIS A 37 -0.59 3.75 2.55
N VAL A 38 0.64 3.65 3.05
CA VAL A 38 0.96 3.26 4.42
C VAL A 38 1.88 4.30 5.02
N ARG A 39 1.56 4.71 6.24
CA ARG A 39 2.39 5.64 6.98
C ARG A 39 3.26 4.88 7.98
N HIS A 40 4.57 5.07 7.88
CA HIS A 40 5.52 4.51 8.83
C HIS A 40 5.56 5.37 10.10
N PRO A 41 5.82 4.79 11.29
CA PRO A 41 5.96 5.56 12.53
C PRO A 41 6.95 6.71 12.47
N ASP A 42 7.94 6.63 11.58
CA ASP A 42 8.91 7.71 11.37
C ASP A 42 8.35 8.92 10.61
N GLY A 43 7.09 8.85 10.17
CA GLY A 43 6.46 9.92 9.42
C GLY A 43 6.56 9.79 7.90
N HIS A 44 7.24 8.77 7.40
CA HIS A 44 7.33 8.50 5.96
C HIS A 44 6.06 7.81 5.47
N VAL A 45 5.64 8.18 4.27
CA VAL A 45 4.50 7.54 3.61
C VAL A 45 5.00 6.73 2.43
N PHE A 46 4.61 5.46 2.39
CA PHE A 46 4.93 4.55 1.29
C PHE A 46 3.70 4.36 0.42
N ARG A 47 3.90 4.43 -0.88
CA ARG A 47 2.86 4.10 -1.84
C ARG A 47 3.18 2.71 -2.41
N VAL A 48 2.30 1.76 -2.13
CA VAL A 48 2.43 0.39 -2.60
C VAL A 48 1.47 0.20 -3.76
N SER A 49 1.97 -0.24 -4.89
CA SER A 49 1.18 -0.33 -6.11
C SER A 49 1.36 -1.66 -6.80
N ARG A 50 0.29 -2.11 -7.45
CA ARG A 50 0.32 -3.25 -8.36
C ARG A 50 -0.09 -2.75 -9.74
N GLY A 51 0.83 -2.85 -10.71
CA GLY A 51 0.55 -2.50 -12.09
C GLY A 51 0.30 -3.72 -12.96
N HIS A 52 -0.20 -3.49 -14.15
CA HIS A 52 -0.36 -4.52 -15.18
C HIS A 52 0.59 -4.29 -16.33
#